data_e93900715c9097c39c361e1838728f0b
#
_entry.id   e93900715c9097c39c361e1838728f0b
#
_cell.length_a   1.000
_cell.length_b   1.000
_cell.length_c   1.000
_cell.angle_alpha   90.00
_cell.angle_beta   90.00
_cell.angle_gamma   90.00
#
_symmetry.space_group_name_H-M   'P 1'
#
loop_
_entity.id
_entity.type
_entity.pdbx_description
1 polymer ?
#
loop_
_entity_poly.entity_id
_entity_poly.type
_entity_poly.pdbx_seq_one_letter_code
_entity_poly.pdbx_strand_id
1 'polypeptide(L)'
;AKSLPAEGRMFAALALDPKVGAPLVAELVGQLDRAPGPDELFAVAKTLDQPTSVAVLRKLLADAAVRNRVVELLLVFRTDLDPAKVGPVVAEAAQALLKQGVAERALAAQLIGGFQLLDLEEGLLALVAREDSRREALLGLQQLRTTKPEAVAALIGAAPAEISQLALRALVASRAPQASALAMKLYPTLTVNDRKVVLDGISGTKAGAKAIAAALADKTVAVADIETPVAEKLAIALGDSPELAAVSARLGGVFRSVLALDGSNEAVAKSGIVLKGAFTVETWVRLDGKIDNNDSLLGAGGVLDLNFAGGVFRAYMGSKINDVVVSSKPTSVGIWTHIALTRDAAGILRIYQDGELTGTSKTAQPHDLPGLTIGWSTPKGGTQGAFAEYRIWNVERKPAEVRSNMTRTFA
;
A
#
# COMPACT_ATOMS: atom_id res chain seq x y z
N ALA A 1 -32.08 23.96 -29.96
CA ALA A 1 -31.21 24.16 -28.75
C ALA A 1 -31.16 25.65 -28.32
N LYS A 2 -31.08 26.61 -29.25
CA LYS A 2 -30.99 28.06 -28.89
C LYS A 2 -32.25 28.63 -28.19
N SER A 3 -33.39 27.95 -28.24
CA SER A 3 -34.64 28.33 -27.58
C SER A 3 -34.76 27.89 -26.12
N LEU A 4 -33.83 27.06 -25.61
CA LEU A 4 -33.86 26.61 -24.23
C LEU A 4 -33.21 27.61 -23.27
N PRO A 5 -33.69 27.73 -22.01
CA PRO A 5 -33.00 28.45 -20.95
C PRO A 5 -31.55 27.93 -20.77
N ALA A 6 -30.67 28.74 -20.15
CA ALA A 6 -29.27 28.40 -19.97
C ALA A 6 -29.09 27.02 -19.32
N GLU A 7 -29.83 26.71 -18.27
CA GLU A 7 -29.80 25.40 -17.58
C GLU A 7 -30.23 24.23 -18.49
N GLY A 8 -31.25 24.41 -19.32
CA GLY A 8 -31.70 23.41 -20.29
C GLY A 8 -30.64 23.16 -21.39
N ARG A 9 -29.95 24.21 -21.82
CA ARG A 9 -28.81 24.08 -22.75
C ARG A 9 -27.62 23.35 -22.12
N MET A 10 -27.34 23.64 -20.86
CA MET A 10 -26.29 22.97 -20.09
C MET A 10 -26.57 21.47 -19.98
N PHE A 11 -27.77 21.10 -19.54
CA PHE A 11 -28.19 19.71 -19.44
C PHE A 11 -28.10 18.98 -20.79
N ALA A 12 -28.54 19.63 -21.88
CA ALA A 12 -28.42 19.06 -23.21
C ALA A 12 -26.95 18.89 -23.66
N ALA A 13 -26.07 19.84 -23.33
CA ALA A 13 -24.64 19.75 -23.66
C ALA A 13 -23.94 18.62 -22.90
N LEU A 14 -24.26 18.46 -21.63
CA LEU A 14 -23.71 17.35 -20.81
C LEU A 14 -24.19 15.97 -21.28
N ALA A 15 -25.33 15.87 -21.92
CA ALA A 15 -25.88 14.64 -22.48
C ALA A 15 -25.29 14.25 -23.85
N LEU A 16 -24.48 15.11 -24.47
CA LEU A 16 -23.82 14.81 -25.75
C LEU A 16 -22.57 13.99 -25.54
N ASP A 17 -22.06 13.41 -26.67
CA ASP A 17 -20.71 12.82 -26.66
C ASP A 17 -19.71 13.84 -26.09
N PRO A 18 -18.82 13.43 -25.17
CA PRO A 18 -17.89 14.31 -24.48
C PRO A 18 -17.05 15.19 -25.42
N LYS A 19 -16.67 14.68 -26.60
CA LYS A 19 -15.90 15.47 -27.58
C LYS A 19 -16.68 16.64 -28.17
N VAL A 20 -18.00 16.52 -28.24
CA VAL A 20 -18.91 17.56 -28.76
C VAL A 20 -19.50 18.40 -27.64
N GLY A 21 -19.87 17.77 -26.54
CA GLY A 21 -20.56 18.39 -25.42
C GLY A 21 -19.65 19.26 -24.56
N ALA A 22 -18.43 18.79 -24.24
CA ALA A 22 -17.56 19.52 -23.32
C ALA A 22 -17.18 20.94 -23.77
N PRO A 23 -16.89 21.23 -25.05
CA PRO A 23 -16.67 22.60 -25.50
C PRO A 23 -17.91 23.51 -25.32
N LEU A 24 -19.10 22.96 -25.56
CA LEU A 24 -20.35 23.68 -25.35
C LEU A 24 -20.64 23.95 -23.87
N VAL A 25 -20.31 22.95 -23.01
CA VAL A 25 -20.40 23.13 -21.55
C VAL A 25 -19.46 24.24 -21.10
N ALA A 26 -18.21 24.28 -21.57
CA ALA A 26 -17.26 25.34 -21.22
C ALA A 26 -17.76 26.73 -21.59
N GLU A 27 -18.36 26.89 -22.78
CA GLU A 27 -18.95 28.17 -23.20
C GLU A 27 -20.10 28.56 -22.27
N LEU A 28 -21.01 27.63 -21.94
CA LEU A 28 -22.16 27.88 -21.09
C LEU A 28 -21.77 28.17 -19.64
N VAL A 29 -20.78 27.48 -19.09
CA VAL A 29 -20.25 27.70 -17.73
C VAL A 29 -19.72 29.13 -17.58
N GLY A 30 -19.09 29.68 -18.61
CA GLY A 30 -18.65 31.08 -18.62
C GLY A 30 -19.77 32.13 -18.51
N GLN A 31 -21.04 31.71 -18.73
CA GLN A 31 -22.24 32.56 -18.70
C GLN A 31 -23.12 32.32 -17.45
N LEU A 32 -22.73 31.40 -16.54
CA LEU A 32 -23.49 31.13 -15.32
C LEU A 32 -23.32 32.24 -14.29
N ASP A 33 -24.41 32.55 -13.58
CA ASP A 33 -24.45 33.45 -12.43
C ASP A 33 -24.29 32.70 -11.09
N ARG A 34 -23.94 31.41 -11.14
CA ARG A 34 -23.71 30.52 -10.00
C ARG A 34 -22.39 29.77 -10.13
N ALA A 35 -21.96 29.16 -9.04
CA ALA A 35 -20.85 28.23 -9.10
C ALA A 35 -21.16 27.01 -10.00
N PRO A 36 -20.21 26.53 -10.80
CA PRO A 36 -20.40 25.33 -11.60
C PRO A 36 -20.58 24.09 -10.73
N GLY A 37 -21.42 23.17 -11.22
CA GLY A 37 -21.53 21.82 -10.65
C GLY A 37 -20.31 20.95 -11.00
N PRO A 38 -20.20 19.74 -10.38
CA PRO A 38 -19.07 18.82 -10.63
C PRO A 38 -18.89 18.49 -12.11
N ASP A 39 -19.94 18.06 -12.80
CA ASP A 39 -19.88 17.65 -14.21
C ASP A 39 -19.54 18.81 -15.14
N GLU A 40 -20.05 19.99 -14.84
CA GLU A 40 -19.79 21.22 -15.57
C GLU A 40 -18.32 21.63 -15.48
N LEU A 41 -17.77 21.65 -14.26
CA LEU A 41 -16.36 21.98 -14.05
C LEU A 41 -15.43 20.90 -14.61
N PHE A 42 -15.81 19.63 -14.48
CA PHE A 42 -15.04 18.52 -15.03
C PHE A 42 -14.95 18.63 -16.56
N ALA A 43 -16.05 18.95 -17.25
CA ALA A 43 -16.05 19.15 -18.69
C ALA A 43 -15.12 20.31 -19.11
N VAL A 44 -15.14 21.44 -18.38
CA VAL A 44 -14.18 22.55 -18.60
C VAL A 44 -12.75 22.08 -18.42
N ALA A 45 -12.46 21.38 -17.33
CA ALA A 45 -11.10 20.94 -16.99
C ALA A 45 -10.55 19.85 -17.94
N LYS A 46 -11.42 19.06 -18.57
CA LYS A 46 -11.04 18.07 -19.60
C LYS A 46 -10.74 18.68 -20.97
N THR A 47 -11.15 19.91 -21.23
CA THR A 47 -11.00 20.60 -22.52
C THR A 47 -10.04 21.79 -22.47
N LEU A 48 -9.06 21.77 -21.56
CA LEU A 48 -8.07 22.86 -21.40
C LEU A 48 -7.05 22.97 -22.55
N ASP A 49 -7.14 22.15 -23.57
CA ASP A 49 -6.53 22.35 -24.88
C ASP A 49 -7.23 23.44 -25.70
N GLN A 50 -8.43 23.88 -25.27
CA GLN A 50 -9.21 24.94 -25.92
C GLN A 50 -9.04 26.27 -25.18
N PRO A 51 -8.74 27.38 -25.89
CA PRO A 51 -8.59 28.69 -25.29
C PRO A 51 -9.80 29.14 -24.48
N THR A 52 -11.01 28.78 -24.93
CA THR A 52 -12.28 29.12 -24.24
C THR A 52 -12.31 28.45 -22.84
N SER A 53 -12.00 27.17 -22.73
CA SER A 53 -11.98 26.45 -21.44
C SER A 53 -10.94 27.02 -20.48
N VAL A 54 -9.75 27.37 -21.00
CA VAL A 54 -8.71 28.04 -20.22
C VAL A 54 -9.19 29.38 -19.69
N ALA A 55 -9.81 30.21 -20.55
CA ALA A 55 -10.34 31.50 -20.14
C ALA A 55 -11.46 31.39 -19.09
N VAL A 56 -12.35 30.39 -19.25
CA VAL A 56 -13.41 30.12 -18.28
C VAL A 56 -12.83 29.68 -16.95
N LEU A 57 -11.89 28.74 -16.91
CA LEU A 57 -11.28 28.28 -15.66
C LEU A 57 -10.53 29.41 -14.94
N ARG A 58 -9.78 30.26 -15.68
CA ARG A 58 -9.14 31.46 -15.13
C ARG A 58 -10.15 32.41 -14.49
N LYS A 59 -11.27 32.71 -15.21
CA LYS A 59 -12.35 33.55 -14.70
C LYS A 59 -12.93 32.99 -13.40
N LEU A 60 -13.24 31.70 -13.37
CA LEU A 60 -13.79 31.01 -12.17
C LEU A 60 -12.83 31.06 -10.98
N LEU A 61 -11.54 30.84 -11.20
CA LEU A 61 -10.52 30.91 -10.15
C LEU A 61 -10.24 32.35 -9.68
N ALA A 62 -10.49 33.36 -10.52
CA ALA A 62 -10.39 34.77 -10.15
C ALA A 62 -11.60 35.25 -9.35
N ASP A 63 -12.78 34.68 -9.58
CA ASP A 63 -14.04 35.12 -8.96
C ASP A 63 -14.15 34.64 -7.50
N ALA A 64 -14.15 35.60 -6.56
CA ALA A 64 -14.23 35.30 -5.13
C ALA A 64 -15.53 34.61 -4.72
N ALA A 65 -16.64 34.81 -5.44
CA ALA A 65 -17.94 34.22 -5.10
C ALA A 65 -17.99 32.71 -5.34
N VAL A 66 -17.24 32.20 -6.33
CA VAL A 66 -17.28 30.77 -6.75
C VAL A 66 -15.96 30.04 -6.55
N ARG A 67 -14.86 30.74 -6.37
CA ARG A 67 -13.49 30.23 -6.28
C ARG A 67 -13.33 29.04 -5.32
N ASN A 68 -13.86 29.17 -4.11
CA ASN A 68 -13.72 28.13 -3.09
C ASN A 68 -14.28 26.80 -3.58
N ARG A 69 -15.45 26.85 -4.19
CA ARG A 69 -16.10 25.66 -4.77
C ARG A 69 -15.33 25.09 -5.95
N VAL A 70 -14.79 25.97 -6.79
CA VAL A 70 -13.98 25.56 -7.94
C VAL A 70 -12.68 24.87 -7.48
N VAL A 71 -11.98 25.43 -6.49
CA VAL A 71 -10.77 24.82 -5.93
C VAL A 71 -11.07 23.46 -5.31
N GLU A 72 -12.14 23.35 -4.52
CA GLU A 72 -12.58 22.07 -3.92
C GLU A 72 -12.79 21.00 -4.99
N LEU A 73 -13.56 21.31 -6.03
CA LEU A 73 -13.86 20.37 -7.12
C LEU A 73 -12.61 19.99 -7.92
N LEU A 74 -11.73 20.95 -8.23
CA LEU A 74 -10.47 20.66 -8.92
C LEU A 74 -9.58 19.70 -8.10
N LEU A 75 -9.53 19.87 -6.78
CA LEU A 75 -8.78 18.97 -5.90
C LEU A 75 -9.39 17.56 -5.84
N VAL A 76 -10.72 17.46 -5.92
CA VAL A 76 -11.42 16.16 -6.03
C VAL A 76 -11.04 15.45 -7.33
N PHE A 77 -11.04 16.18 -8.45
CA PHE A 77 -10.79 15.60 -9.78
C PHE A 77 -9.31 15.50 -10.17
N ARG A 78 -8.38 15.98 -9.34
CA ARG A 78 -6.96 16.14 -9.70
C ARG A 78 -6.30 14.91 -10.31
N THR A 79 -6.70 13.70 -9.89
CA THR A 79 -6.16 12.42 -10.40
C THR A 79 -6.70 12.07 -11.81
N ASP A 80 -7.84 12.63 -12.20
CA ASP A 80 -8.50 12.38 -13.47
C ASP A 80 -8.19 13.46 -14.51
N LEU A 81 -7.48 14.52 -14.10
CA LEU A 81 -7.10 15.64 -14.97
C LEU A 81 -5.68 15.44 -15.53
N ASP A 82 -5.46 15.99 -16.73
CA ASP A 82 -4.12 16.03 -17.32
C ASP A 82 -3.28 17.13 -16.65
N PRO A 83 -2.22 16.78 -15.89
CA PRO A 83 -1.40 17.75 -15.16
C PRO A 83 -0.74 18.78 -16.09
N ALA A 84 -0.40 18.39 -17.32
CA ALA A 84 0.24 19.28 -18.28
C ALA A 84 -0.71 20.40 -18.76
N LYS A 85 -2.01 20.15 -18.76
CA LYS A 85 -3.03 21.11 -19.19
C LYS A 85 -3.56 21.96 -18.04
N VAL A 86 -3.85 21.33 -16.90
CA VAL A 86 -4.44 22.03 -15.74
C VAL A 86 -3.38 22.78 -14.93
N GLY A 87 -2.18 22.23 -14.83
CA GLY A 87 -1.08 22.76 -14.02
C GLY A 87 -0.77 24.24 -14.26
N PRO A 88 -0.58 24.70 -15.51
CA PRO A 88 -0.29 26.11 -15.78
C PRO A 88 -1.40 27.08 -15.31
N VAL A 89 -2.67 26.71 -15.50
CA VAL A 89 -3.80 27.56 -15.10
C VAL A 89 -3.92 27.64 -13.58
N VAL A 90 -3.75 26.50 -12.91
CA VAL A 90 -3.81 26.42 -11.45
C VAL A 90 -2.60 27.13 -10.82
N ALA A 91 -1.40 27.01 -11.43
CA ALA A 91 -0.20 27.69 -10.96
C ALA A 91 -0.34 29.21 -11.02
N GLU A 92 -0.86 29.74 -12.13
CA GLU A 92 -1.15 31.17 -12.28
C GLU A 92 -2.12 31.68 -11.19
N ALA A 93 -3.21 30.92 -10.95
CA ALA A 93 -4.16 31.24 -9.91
C ALA A 93 -3.55 31.18 -8.51
N ALA A 94 -2.81 30.11 -8.20
CA ALA A 94 -2.14 29.96 -6.90
C ALA A 94 -1.14 31.09 -6.64
N GLN A 95 -0.34 31.47 -7.64
CA GLN A 95 0.61 32.58 -7.54
C GLN A 95 -0.08 33.93 -7.24
N ALA A 96 -1.24 34.16 -7.83
CA ALA A 96 -2.04 35.36 -7.55
C ALA A 96 -2.61 35.34 -6.13
N LEU A 97 -3.13 34.19 -5.67
CA LEU A 97 -3.72 34.01 -4.35
C LEU A 97 -2.68 34.12 -3.20
N LEU A 98 -1.43 33.71 -3.41
CA LEU A 98 -0.34 33.87 -2.43
C LEU A 98 -0.15 35.34 -1.98
N LYS A 99 -0.51 36.30 -2.81
CA LYS A 99 -0.35 37.75 -2.59
C LYS A 99 -1.56 38.40 -1.91
N GLN A 100 -2.62 37.66 -1.65
CA GLN A 100 -3.89 38.17 -1.16
C GLN A 100 -4.08 37.93 0.36
N GLY A 101 -5.33 37.89 0.82
CA GLY A 101 -5.72 37.69 2.20
C GLY A 101 -5.40 36.28 2.75
N VAL A 102 -5.70 36.06 4.03
CA VAL A 102 -5.43 34.79 4.71
C VAL A 102 -6.19 33.62 4.05
N ALA A 103 -7.47 33.84 3.73
CA ALA A 103 -8.30 32.81 3.09
C ALA A 103 -7.76 32.42 1.71
N GLU A 104 -7.32 33.39 0.93
CA GLU A 104 -6.77 33.16 -0.40
C GLU A 104 -5.42 32.45 -0.35
N ARG A 105 -4.56 32.78 0.63
CA ARG A 105 -3.30 32.07 0.84
C ARG A 105 -3.52 30.62 1.25
N ALA A 106 -4.58 30.32 2.00
CA ALA A 106 -4.96 28.95 2.33
C ALA A 106 -5.36 28.16 1.05
N LEU A 107 -6.14 28.78 0.16
CA LEU A 107 -6.47 28.15 -1.14
C LEU A 107 -5.23 27.96 -2.02
N ALA A 108 -4.31 28.92 -2.04
CA ALA A 108 -3.04 28.79 -2.73
C ALA A 108 -2.25 27.59 -2.23
N ALA A 109 -2.14 27.40 -0.90
CA ALA A 109 -1.44 26.28 -0.30
C ALA A 109 -2.06 24.93 -0.70
N GLN A 110 -3.39 24.83 -0.72
CA GLN A 110 -4.12 23.65 -1.18
C GLN A 110 -3.86 23.34 -2.65
N LEU A 111 -3.90 24.34 -3.53
CA LEU A 111 -3.61 24.18 -4.96
C LEU A 111 -2.16 23.76 -5.20
N ILE A 112 -1.21 24.42 -4.56
CA ILE A 112 0.22 24.12 -4.69
C ILE A 112 0.52 22.67 -4.24
N GLY A 113 0.03 22.28 -3.07
CA GLY A 113 0.19 20.93 -2.55
C GLY A 113 -0.54 19.87 -3.40
N GLY A 114 -1.82 20.11 -3.70
CA GLY A 114 -2.68 19.17 -4.39
C GLY A 114 -2.28 18.90 -5.85
N PHE A 115 -1.80 19.91 -6.56
CA PHE A 115 -1.35 19.81 -7.94
C PHE A 115 0.18 19.67 -8.10
N GLN A 116 0.92 19.49 -6.99
CA GLN A 116 2.37 19.28 -7.00
C GLN A 116 3.16 20.39 -7.72
N LEU A 117 2.78 21.66 -7.49
CA LEU A 117 3.36 22.83 -8.15
C LEU A 117 4.70 23.23 -7.51
N LEU A 118 5.75 22.47 -7.78
CA LEU A 118 7.08 22.63 -7.16
C LEU A 118 7.69 24.02 -7.37
N ASP A 119 7.43 24.65 -8.50
CA ASP A 119 7.95 26.00 -8.81
C ASP A 119 7.39 27.08 -7.86
N LEU A 120 6.31 26.78 -7.12
CA LEU A 120 5.70 27.68 -6.13
C LEU A 120 6.06 27.31 -4.68
N GLU A 121 6.96 26.37 -4.46
CA GLU A 121 7.39 25.93 -3.12
C GLU A 121 7.90 27.11 -2.28
N GLU A 122 8.68 28.02 -2.86
CA GLU A 122 9.19 29.20 -2.19
C GLU A 122 8.08 30.11 -1.65
N GLY A 123 6.96 30.18 -2.37
CA GLY A 123 5.78 30.90 -1.91
C GLY A 123 5.19 30.31 -0.63
N LEU A 124 5.14 28.97 -0.53
CA LEU A 124 4.71 28.30 0.72
C LEU A 124 5.71 28.50 1.85
N LEU A 125 7.00 28.41 1.58
CA LEU A 125 8.05 28.62 2.58
C LEU A 125 8.02 30.05 3.15
N ALA A 126 7.75 31.04 2.30
CA ALA A 126 7.53 32.42 2.76
C ALA A 126 6.30 32.56 3.67
N LEU A 127 5.24 31.79 3.43
CA LEU A 127 4.06 31.73 4.29
C LEU A 127 4.32 31.03 5.64
N VAL A 128 5.28 30.12 5.73
CA VAL A 128 5.66 29.46 6.98
C VAL A 128 6.16 30.49 8.03
N ALA A 129 6.79 31.58 7.58
CA ALA A 129 7.21 32.66 8.45
C ALA A 129 6.05 33.50 9.02
N ARG A 130 4.86 33.43 8.40
CA ARG A 130 3.68 34.19 8.77
C ARG A 130 2.79 33.40 9.71
N GLU A 131 2.55 33.90 10.91
CA GLU A 131 1.75 33.21 11.92
C GLU A 131 0.33 32.89 11.41
N ASP A 132 -0.30 33.84 10.70
CA ASP A 132 -1.66 33.76 10.18
C ASP A 132 -1.85 32.76 9.01
N SER A 133 -0.78 32.26 8.42
CA SER A 133 -0.81 31.36 7.24
C SER A 133 0.08 30.12 7.42
N ARG A 134 0.83 30.05 8.52
CA ARG A 134 1.82 28.99 8.79
C ARG A 134 1.21 27.60 8.74
N ARG A 135 0.06 27.43 9.35
CA ARG A 135 -0.65 26.15 9.41
C ARG A 135 -0.95 25.62 8.01
N GLU A 136 -1.56 26.44 7.17
CA GLU A 136 -1.95 26.04 5.82
C GLU A 136 -0.73 25.84 4.91
N ALA A 137 0.30 26.67 5.10
CA ALA A 137 1.56 26.50 4.39
C ALA A 137 2.24 25.15 4.70
N LEU A 138 2.24 24.71 5.96
CA LEU A 138 2.80 23.40 6.35
C LEU A 138 1.98 22.23 5.78
N LEU A 139 0.66 22.33 5.74
CA LEU A 139 -0.20 21.35 5.08
C LEU A 139 0.09 21.27 3.56
N GLY A 140 0.26 22.44 2.93
CA GLY A 140 0.65 22.52 1.52
C GLY A 140 2.03 21.90 1.26
N LEU A 141 3.02 22.18 2.09
CA LEU A 141 4.38 21.61 2.01
C LEU A 141 4.40 20.09 2.26
N GLN A 142 3.56 19.60 3.17
CA GLN A 142 3.39 18.16 3.40
C GLN A 142 2.86 17.47 2.14
N GLN A 143 1.80 18.01 1.53
CA GLN A 143 1.21 17.47 0.30
C GLN A 143 2.16 17.57 -0.89
N LEU A 144 2.85 18.71 -1.04
CA LEU A 144 3.87 18.96 -2.07
C LEU A 144 5.06 18.03 -1.92
N ARG A 145 5.27 17.46 -0.71
CA ARG A 145 6.46 16.69 -0.33
C ARG A 145 7.71 17.54 -0.49
N THR A 146 7.80 18.59 0.31
CA THR A 146 8.82 19.64 0.24
C THR A 146 10.21 19.14 -0.15
N THR A 147 10.94 19.93 -0.93
CA THR A 147 12.34 19.70 -1.27
C THR A 147 13.31 20.36 -0.27
N LYS A 148 12.79 21.19 0.65
CA LYS A 148 13.57 21.99 1.62
C LYS A 148 13.20 21.61 3.06
N PRO A 149 13.58 20.42 3.51
CA PRO A 149 13.19 19.89 4.82
C PRO A 149 13.75 20.69 5.99
N GLU A 150 14.86 21.42 5.81
CA GLU A 150 15.49 22.23 6.86
C GLU A 150 14.57 23.35 7.37
N ALA A 151 13.80 23.96 6.44
CA ALA A 151 12.89 25.05 6.79
C ALA A 151 11.75 24.57 7.71
N VAL A 152 11.25 23.36 7.51
CA VAL A 152 10.21 22.79 8.37
C VAL A 152 10.80 22.17 9.63
N ALA A 153 11.99 21.56 9.55
CA ALA A 153 12.67 20.97 10.71
C ALA A 153 12.97 22.02 11.81
N ALA A 154 13.26 23.24 11.43
CA ALA A 154 13.53 24.34 12.37
C ALA A 154 12.33 24.69 13.29
N LEU A 155 11.11 24.31 12.92
CA LEU A 155 9.91 24.54 13.72
C LEU A 155 9.62 23.44 14.75
N ILE A 156 10.25 22.27 14.59
CA ILE A 156 9.99 21.11 15.45
C ILE A 156 10.60 21.36 16.83
N GLY A 157 9.75 21.37 17.86
CA GLY A 157 10.14 21.68 19.24
C GLY A 157 10.33 23.16 19.54
N ALA A 158 10.41 24.04 18.53
CA ALA A 158 10.54 25.48 18.71
C ALA A 158 9.21 26.25 18.61
N ALA A 159 8.24 25.69 17.90
CA ALA A 159 6.91 26.25 17.69
C ALA A 159 5.87 25.61 18.64
N PRO A 160 4.65 26.17 18.75
CA PRO A 160 3.55 25.53 19.46
C PRO A 160 3.31 24.09 18.97
N ALA A 161 2.77 23.24 19.85
CA ALA A 161 2.67 21.78 19.62
C ALA A 161 2.00 21.40 18.29
N GLU A 162 0.88 22.06 17.93
CA GLU A 162 0.19 21.80 16.65
C GLU A 162 1.09 22.10 15.45
N ILE A 163 1.76 23.23 15.46
CA ILE A 163 2.67 23.66 14.37
C ILE A 163 3.89 22.71 14.28
N SER A 164 4.44 22.33 15.45
CA SER A 164 5.56 21.39 15.53
C SER A 164 5.18 20.04 14.92
N GLN A 165 3.97 19.52 15.18
CA GLN A 165 3.46 18.27 14.61
C GLN A 165 3.23 18.37 13.10
N LEU A 166 2.69 19.48 12.60
CA LEU A 166 2.52 19.70 11.17
C LEU A 166 3.89 19.78 10.46
N ALA A 167 4.85 20.49 11.06
CA ALA A 167 6.21 20.56 10.55
C ALA A 167 6.89 19.18 10.51
N LEU A 168 6.69 18.35 11.55
CA LEU A 168 7.19 16.98 11.57
C LEU A 168 6.59 16.13 10.44
N ARG A 169 5.28 16.22 10.21
CA ARG A 169 4.61 15.52 9.09
C ARG A 169 5.14 16.00 7.74
N ALA A 170 5.37 17.30 7.56
CA ALA A 170 5.96 17.83 6.34
C ALA A 170 7.41 17.34 6.14
N LEU A 171 8.20 17.24 7.23
CA LEU A 171 9.55 16.70 7.20
C LEU A 171 9.59 15.25 6.75
N VAL A 172 8.79 14.37 7.36
CA VAL A 172 8.80 12.93 7.04
C VAL A 172 8.18 12.64 5.66
N ALA A 173 7.30 13.51 5.16
CA ALA A 173 6.74 13.43 3.82
C ALA A 173 7.70 13.98 2.74
N SER A 174 8.77 14.69 3.11
CA SER A 174 9.70 15.33 2.18
C SER A 174 10.31 14.32 1.20
N ARG A 175 10.50 14.77 -0.05
CA ARG A 175 11.24 14.02 -1.07
C ARG A 175 12.74 14.28 -1.09
N ALA A 176 13.23 15.18 -0.24
CA ALA A 176 14.64 15.52 -0.17
C ALA A 176 15.46 14.37 0.43
N PRO A 177 16.61 14.00 -0.16
CA PRO A 177 17.42 12.88 0.33
C PRO A 177 17.84 13.02 1.81
N GLN A 178 18.06 14.25 2.28
CA GLN A 178 18.49 14.55 3.65
C GLN A 178 17.36 14.54 4.68
N ALA A 179 16.09 14.48 4.27
CA ALA A 179 14.94 14.56 5.17
C ALA A 179 14.96 13.46 6.25
N SER A 180 15.25 12.23 5.85
CA SER A 180 15.33 11.09 6.78
C SER A 180 16.45 11.27 7.83
N ALA A 181 17.60 11.78 7.42
CA ALA A 181 18.71 12.05 8.34
C ALA A 181 18.35 13.18 9.34
N LEU A 182 17.68 14.23 8.86
CA LEU A 182 17.18 15.30 9.73
C LEU A 182 16.13 14.79 10.73
N ALA A 183 15.19 13.97 10.27
CA ALA A 183 14.19 13.37 11.14
C ALA A 183 14.83 12.50 12.24
N MET A 184 15.82 11.68 11.87
CA MET A 184 16.56 10.85 12.84
C MET A 184 17.43 11.66 13.81
N LYS A 185 17.97 12.81 13.37
CA LYS A 185 18.70 13.73 14.26
C LYS A 185 17.78 14.33 15.33
N LEU A 186 16.53 14.62 15.00
CA LEU A 186 15.53 15.13 15.94
C LEU A 186 14.93 14.04 16.83
N TYR A 187 14.95 12.79 16.39
CA TYR A 187 14.28 11.65 17.03
C TYR A 187 14.47 11.56 18.55
N PRO A 188 15.69 11.71 19.13
CA PRO A 188 15.88 11.58 20.59
C PRO A 188 15.12 12.64 21.41
N THR A 189 14.84 13.80 20.83
CA THR A 189 14.17 14.92 21.50
C THR A 189 12.65 14.89 21.37
N LEU A 190 12.12 14.00 20.55
CA LEU A 190 10.69 13.91 20.23
C LEU A 190 9.91 13.17 21.32
N THR A 191 8.61 13.48 21.41
CA THR A 191 7.66 12.71 22.21
C THR A 191 7.50 11.29 21.67
N VAL A 192 6.98 10.37 22.48
CA VAL A 192 6.73 8.97 22.05
C VAL A 192 5.84 8.92 20.80
N ASN A 193 4.79 9.74 20.74
CA ASN A 193 3.90 9.79 19.58
C ASN A 193 4.58 10.34 18.34
N ASP A 194 5.40 11.37 18.48
CA ASP A 194 6.13 11.98 17.36
C ASP A 194 7.22 11.02 16.83
N ARG A 195 7.86 10.23 17.69
CA ARG A 195 8.79 9.17 17.31
C ARG A 195 8.10 8.13 16.40
N LYS A 196 6.87 7.72 16.72
CA LYS A 196 6.08 6.82 15.86
C LYS A 196 5.82 7.45 14.50
N VAL A 197 5.47 8.73 14.44
CA VAL A 197 5.28 9.47 13.18
C VAL A 197 6.55 9.44 12.33
N VAL A 198 7.73 9.65 12.95
CA VAL A 198 9.02 9.59 12.24
C VAL A 198 9.26 8.17 11.68
N LEU A 199 9.18 7.14 12.53
CA LEU A 199 9.47 5.77 12.11
C LEU A 199 8.52 5.32 11.01
N ASP A 200 7.22 5.57 11.14
CA ASP A 200 6.22 5.23 10.13
C ASP A 200 6.43 5.99 8.81
N GLY A 201 6.72 7.29 8.92
CA GLY A 201 6.83 8.18 7.76
C GLY A 201 8.06 7.91 6.87
N ILE A 202 9.22 7.54 7.47
CA ILE A 202 10.45 7.34 6.70
C ILE A 202 10.78 5.87 6.38
N SER A 203 10.20 4.89 7.11
CA SER A 203 10.53 3.46 6.98
C SER A 203 10.32 2.88 5.59
N GLY A 204 9.36 3.41 4.82
CA GLY A 204 9.03 2.94 3.47
C GLY A 204 10.00 3.43 2.38
N THR A 205 10.96 4.27 2.70
CA THR A 205 11.98 4.75 1.74
C THR A 205 13.32 4.09 2.00
N LYS A 206 14.10 3.83 0.94
CA LYS A 206 15.43 3.20 1.10
C LYS A 206 16.36 4.03 2.00
N ALA A 207 16.33 5.36 1.87
CA ALA A 207 17.14 6.25 2.70
C ALA A 207 16.70 6.23 4.16
N GLY A 208 15.39 6.30 4.42
CA GLY A 208 14.82 6.24 5.76
C GLY A 208 15.05 4.89 6.44
N ALA A 209 14.84 3.81 5.72
CA ALA A 209 15.06 2.46 6.23
C ALA A 209 16.53 2.25 6.65
N LYS A 210 17.50 2.74 5.85
CA LYS A 210 18.92 2.72 6.22
C LYS A 210 19.21 3.59 7.46
N ALA A 211 18.59 4.78 7.54
CA ALA A 211 18.75 5.65 8.70
C ALA A 211 18.20 5.00 9.99
N ILE A 212 17.04 4.35 9.92
CA ILE A 212 16.48 3.60 11.06
C ILE A 212 17.37 2.39 11.41
N ALA A 213 17.89 1.65 10.42
CA ALA A 213 18.79 0.53 10.66
C ALA A 213 20.06 0.96 11.39
N ALA A 214 20.66 2.08 10.99
CA ALA A 214 21.82 2.67 11.68
C ALA A 214 21.46 3.09 13.11
N ALA A 215 20.32 3.75 13.32
CA ALA A 215 19.85 4.19 14.62
C ALA A 215 19.46 3.01 15.56
N LEU A 216 19.01 1.91 15.03
CA LEU A 216 18.87 0.65 15.79
C LEU A 216 20.24 0.09 16.20
N ALA A 217 21.24 0.17 15.31
CA ALA A 217 22.59 -0.34 15.57
C ALA A 217 23.29 0.45 16.69
N ASP A 218 23.16 1.76 16.70
CA ASP A 218 23.73 2.65 17.73
C ASP A 218 22.84 2.83 18.98
N LYS A 219 21.65 2.19 19.00
CA LYS A 219 20.65 2.22 20.08
C LYS A 219 19.93 3.56 20.26
N THR A 220 20.01 4.47 19.31
CA THR A 220 19.19 5.70 19.29
C THR A 220 17.70 5.38 19.15
N VAL A 221 17.36 4.33 18.38
CA VAL A 221 16.01 3.76 18.31
C VAL A 221 15.99 2.49 19.15
N ALA A 222 15.04 2.39 20.08
CA ALA A 222 14.82 1.18 20.84
C ALA A 222 14.08 0.11 19.99
N VAL A 223 14.41 -1.16 20.21
CA VAL A 223 13.69 -2.28 19.55
C VAL A 223 12.18 -2.21 19.81
N ALA A 224 11.78 -1.81 21.03
CA ALA A 224 10.38 -1.67 21.43
C ALA A 224 9.62 -0.57 20.66
N ASP A 225 10.32 0.37 20.03
CA ASP A 225 9.71 1.44 19.23
C ASP A 225 9.38 0.96 17.80
N ILE A 226 9.88 -0.20 17.38
CA ILE A 226 9.64 -0.78 16.05
C ILE A 226 8.39 -1.65 16.09
N GLU A 227 7.28 -1.06 15.72
CA GLU A 227 6.01 -1.77 15.56
C GLU A 227 6.01 -2.61 14.28
N THR A 228 5.15 -3.63 14.22
CA THR A 228 5.06 -4.56 13.07
C THR A 228 4.94 -3.85 11.71
N PRO A 229 4.09 -2.82 11.51
CA PRO A 229 4.00 -2.13 10.22
C PRO A 229 5.29 -1.42 9.80
N VAL A 230 6.04 -0.88 10.78
CA VAL A 230 7.35 -0.27 10.52
C VAL A 230 8.36 -1.35 10.11
N ALA A 231 8.37 -2.46 10.82
CA ALA A 231 9.23 -3.61 10.51
C ALA A 231 9.00 -4.14 9.09
N GLU A 232 7.75 -4.29 8.67
CA GLU A 232 7.38 -4.71 7.32
C GLU A 232 7.88 -3.73 6.25
N LYS A 233 7.67 -2.43 6.45
CA LYS A 233 8.19 -1.38 5.56
C LYS A 233 9.71 -1.41 5.45
N LEU A 234 10.42 -1.61 6.58
CA LEU A 234 11.88 -1.75 6.61
C LEU A 234 12.33 -2.95 5.78
N ALA A 235 11.67 -4.10 5.93
CA ALA A 235 11.99 -5.30 5.17
C ALA A 235 11.86 -5.08 3.66
N ILE A 236 10.76 -4.45 3.23
CA ILE A 236 10.51 -4.14 1.82
C ILE A 236 11.55 -3.14 1.29
N ALA A 237 11.81 -2.06 2.04
CA ALA A 237 12.69 -0.98 1.59
C ALA A 237 14.17 -1.36 1.56
N LEU A 238 14.62 -2.24 2.47
CA LEU A 238 16.00 -2.72 2.55
C LEU A 238 16.27 -3.91 1.61
N GLY A 239 15.24 -4.74 1.32
CA GLY A 239 15.41 -5.94 0.50
C GLY A 239 16.50 -6.87 1.06
N ASP A 240 17.14 -7.66 0.20
CA ASP A 240 18.24 -8.59 0.59
C ASP A 240 19.54 -7.81 0.84
N SER A 241 19.56 -6.98 1.87
CA SER A 241 20.72 -6.17 2.22
C SER A 241 21.33 -6.59 3.57
N PRO A 242 22.64 -6.32 3.79
CA PRO A 242 23.27 -6.54 5.10
C PRO A 242 22.58 -5.75 6.22
N GLU A 243 22.02 -4.59 5.89
CA GLU A 243 21.26 -3.78 6.84
C GLU A 243 19.99 -4.50 7.31
N LEU A 244 19.26 -5.19 6.42
CA LEU A 244 18.10 -5.99 6.83
C LEU A 244 18.51 -7.13 7.74
N ALA A 245 19.60 -7.85 7.44
CA ALA A 245 20.10 -8.92 8.29
C ALA A 245 20.45 -8.40 9.71
N ALA A 246 21.08 -7.24 9.80
CA ALA A 246 21.39 -6.58 11.07
C ALA A 246 20.13 -6.15 11.85
N VAL A 247 19.14 -5.59 11.17
CA VAL A 247 17.84 -5.23 11.76
C VAL A 247 17.10 -6.48 12.24
N SER A 248 17.05 -7.54 11.43
CA SER A 248 16.41 -8.80 11.79
C SER A 248 17.02 -9.42 13.04
N ALA A 249 18.36 -9.47 13.11
CA ALA A 249 19.07 -9.99 14.28
C ALA A 249 18.73 -9.19 15.56
N ARG A 250 18.62 -7.87 15.45
CA ARG A 250 18.28 -7.00 16.59
C ARG A 250 16.81 -7.14 17.03
N LEU A 251 15.90 -7.35 16.11
CA LEU A 251 14.47 -7.55 16.37
C LEU A 251 14.17 -9.01 16.80
N GLY A 252 15.20 -9.83 17.10
CA GLY A 252 15.01 -11.20 17.56
C GLY A 252 14.53 -12.16 16.46
N GLY A 253 14.85 -11.89 15.19
CA GLY A 253 14.49 -12.75 14.06
C GLY A 253 13.03 -12.55 13.59
N VAL A 254 12.46 -11.38 13.79
CA VAL A 254 11.09 -11.05 13.36
C VAL A 254 10.90 -11.17 11.84
N PHE A 255 11.97 -10.96 11.07
CA PHE A 255 11.94 -11.17 9.62
C PHE A 255 12.41 -12.58 9.27
N ARG A 256 11.59 -13.27 8.52
CA ARG A 256 11.92 -14.60 8.00
C ARG A 256 11.93 -14.54 6.48
N SER A 257 12.88 -15.25 5.87
CA SER A 257 12.88 -15.45 4.43
C SER A 257 11.60 -16.16 4.01
N VAL A 258 10.99 -15.71 2.95
CA VAL A 258 9.79 -16.31 2.38
C VAL A 258 10.06 -16.74 0.93
N LEU A 259 9.45 -17.85 0.52
CA LEU A 259 9.30 -18.19 -0.89
C LEU A 259 8.08 -17.44 -1.42
N ALA A 260 8.30 -16.36 -2.15
CA ALA A 260 7.23 -15.61 -2.80
C ALA A 260 6.86 -16.27 -4.12
N LEU A 261 5.57 -16.43 -4.36
CA LEU A 261 4.98 -17.05 -5.55
C LEU A 261 3.96 -16.10 -6.16
N ASP A 262 4.04 -15.88 -7.47
CA ASP A 262 3.26 -14.89 -8.21
C ASP A 262 2.02 -15.45 -8.93
N GLY A 263 1.72 -16.73 -8.70
CA GLY A 263 0.61 -17.43 -9.37
C GLY A 263 0.97 -18.04 -10.73
N SER A 264 2.20 -17.80 -11.22
CA SER A 264 2.70 -18.46 -12.44
C SER A 264 3.29 -19.82 -12.14
N ASN A 265 3.33 -20.71 -13.15
CA ASN A 265 4.03 -22.00 -13.04
C ASN A 265 5.56 -21.87 -13.07
N GLU A 266 6.10 -20.70 -13.40
CA GLU A 266 7.53 -20.44 -13.48
C GLU A 266 8.14 -20.16 -12.11
N ALA A 267 7.34 -19.65 -11.15
CA ALA A 267 7.78 -19.31 -9.80
C ALA A 267 7.86 -20.53 -8.84
N VAL A 268 7.46 -21.73 -9.30
CA VAL A 268 7.42 -22.92 -8.43
C VAL A 268 8.77 -23.58 -8.25
N ALA A 269 9.01 -24.10 -7.03
CA ALA A 269 10.22 -24.85 -6.72
C ALA A 269 10.09 -26.32 -7.16
N LYS A 270 10.78 -26.71 -8.21
CA LYS A 270 10.86 -28.10 -8.71
C LYS A 270 11.78 -28.90 -7.80
N SER A 271 11.25 -29.47 -6.74
CA SER A 271 12.03 -30.16 -5.70
C SER A 271 12.25 -31.64 -5.96
N GLY A 272 11.39 -32.29 -6.75
CA GLY A 272 11.42 -33.73 -6.95
C GLY A 272 11.22 -34.54 -5.66
N ILE A 273 10.55 -33.95 -4.67
CA ILE A 273 10.33 -34.55 -3.36
C ILE A 273 9.57 -35.86 -3.47
N VAL A 274 9.99 -36.86 -2.68
CA VAL A 274 9.30 -38.14 -2.51
C VAL A 274 8.91 -38.29 -1.05
N LEU A 275 7.61 -38.40 -0.74
CA LEU A 275 7.14 -38.68 0.60
C LEU A 275 6.89 -40.19 0.78
N LYS A 276 7.59 -40.81 1.73
CA LYS A 276 7.51 -42.25 2.02
C LYS A 276 7.13 -42.47 3.48
N GLY A 277 6.41 -43.58 3.75
CA GLY A 277 6.05 -43.98 5.12
C GLY A 277 5.37 -42.88 5.91
N ALA A 278 5.73 -42.75 7.17
CA ALA A 278 5.27 -41.62 8.01
C ALA A 278 5.99 -40.34 7.61
N PHE A 279 5.28 -39.23 7.52
CA PHE A 279 5.85 -37.92 7.17
C PHE A 279 5.06 -36.76 7.79
N THR A 280 5.67 -35.59 7.73
CA THR A 280 4.98 -34.31 7.98
C THR A 280 5.43 -33.28 6.96
N VAL A 281 4.49 -32.55 6.38
CA VAL A 281 4.72 -31.34 5.59
C VAL A 281 4.09 -30.18 6.34
N GLU A 282 4.86 -29.16 6.67
CA GLU A 282 4.34 -28.00 7.39
C GLU A 282 4.95 -26.69 6.86
N THR A 283 4.17 -25.63 6.89
CA THR A 283 4.60 -24.28 6.48
C THR A 283 3.66 -23.22 7.04
N TRP A 284 4.18 -22.01 7.21
CA TRP A 284 3.35 -20.84 7.23
C TRP A 284 3.03 -20.44 5.79
N VAL A 285 1.77 -20.20 5.48
CA VAL A 285 1.27 -19.78 4.17
C VAL A 285 0.46 -18.50 4.31
N ARG A 286 0.70 -17.56 3.42
CA ARG A 286 -0.16 -16.41 3.17
C ARG A 286 -0.56 -16.43 1.70
N LEU A 287 -1.84 -16.53 1.42
CA LEU A 287 -2.38 -16.51 0.07
C LEU A 287 -2.85 -15.09 -0.27
N ASP A 288 -2.48 -14.60 -1.43
CA ASP A 288 -2.81 -13.27 -1.92
C ASP A 288 -3.85 -13.40 -3.05
N GLY A 289 -4.82 -12.50 -3.09
CA GLY A 289 -5.91 -12.58 -4.08
C GLY A 289 -6.98 -13.63 -3.74
N LYS A 290 -7.64 -14.20 -4.76
CA LYS A 290 -8.70 -15.19 -4.57
C LYS A 290 -8.09 -16.56 -4.29
N ILE A 291 -8.46 -17.18 -3.17
CA ILE A 291 -8.05 -18.55 -2.85
C ILE A 291 -8.85 -19.53 -3.69
N ASP A 292 -8.16 -20.32 -4.51
CA ASP A 292 -8.78 -21.32 -5.38
C ASP A 292 -7.95 -22.62 -5.49
N ASN A 293 -8.36 -23.50 -6.40
CA ASN A 293 -7.78 -24.83 -6.57
C ASN A 293 -6.35 -24.82 -7.17
N ASN A 294 -5.85 -23.67 -7.61
CA ASN A 294 -4.47 -23.54 -8.10
C ASN A 294 -3.49 -23.26 -6.96
N ASP A 295 -3.99 -22.76 -5.82
CA ASP A 295 -3.17 -22.53 -4.64
C ASP A 295 -2.82 -23.86 -3.97
N SER A 296 -1.56 -24.25 -4.04
CA SER A 296 -1.07 -25.53 -3.54
C SER A 296 0.22 -25.38 -2.74
N LEU A 297 0.31 -26.10 -1.63
CA LEU A 297 1.56 -26.20 -0.88
C LEU A 297 2.55 -27.15 -1.54
N LEU A 298 2.07 -28.31 -2.01
CA LEU A 298 2.88 -29.37 -2.57
C LEU A 298 2.01 -30.25 -3.46
N GLY A 299 2.47 -30.57 -4.65
CA GLY A 299 1.70 -31.41 -5.54
C GLY A 299 2.47 -32.07 -6.68
N ALA A 300 1.85 -33.07 -7.26
CA ALA A 300 2.19 -33.68 -8.54
C ALA A 300 0.93 -34.24 -9.19
N GLY A 301 0.74 -33.94 -10.47
CA GLY A 301 -0.44 -34.37 -11.19
C GLY A 301 -0.70 -35.87 -11.11
N GLY A 302 -1.90 -36.26 -10.69
CA GLY A 302 -2.30 -37.65 -10.53
C GLY A 302 -1.74 -38.37 -9.30
N VAL A 303 -0.94 -37.73 -8.47
CA VAL A 303 -0.32 -38.30 -7.26
C VAL A 303 -0.90 -37.68 -5.99
N LEU A 304 -0.65 -36.41 -5.79
CA LEU A 304 -1.06 -35.67 -4.62
C LEU A 304 -1.26 -34.20 -4.98
N ASP A 305 -2.24 -33.57 -4.37
CA ASP A 305 -2.43 -32.14 -4.40
C ASP A 305 -2.82 -31.63 -3.00
N LEU A 306 -1.91 -30.93 -2.35
CA LEU A 306 -2.14 -30.27 -1.07
C LEU A 306 -2.58 -28.84 -1.35
N ASN A 307 -3.82 -28.65 -1.73
CA ASN A 307 -4.34 -27.39 -2.22
C ASN A 307 -5.48 -26.79 -1.40
N PHE A 308 -5.97 -25.63 -1.84
CA PHE A 308 -7.06 -24.90 -1.22
C PHE A 308 -8.27 -24.89 -2.17
N ALA A 309 -9.25 -25.75 -1.94
CA ALA A 309 -10.49 -25.77 -2.71
C ALA A 309 -11.63 -25.15 -1.91
N GLY A 310 -12.31 -24.15 -2.50
CA GLY A 310 -13.39 -23.45 -1.80
C GLY A 310 -12.95 -22.71 -0.54
N GLY A 311 -11.69 -22.27 -0.47
CA GLY A 311 -11.14 -21.56 0.68
C GLY A 311 -10.74 -22.45 1.85
N VAL A 312 -10.78 -23.77 1.72
CA VAL A 312 -10.34 -24.73 2.77
C VAL A 312 -9.17 -25.57 2.26
N PHE A 313 -8.21 -25.83 3.14
CA PHE A 313 -7.08 -26.70 2.83
C PHE A 313 -7.51 -28.18 2.79
N ARG A 314 -6.99 -28.90 1.81
CA ARG A 314 -7.25 -30.33 1.65
C ARG A 314 -6.07 -31.10 1.11
N ALA A 315 -6.08 -32.43 1.30
CA ALA A 315 -5.25 -33.37 0.58
C ALA A 315 -6.14 -34.11 -0.45
N TYR A 316 -5.92 -33.81 -1.72
CA TYR A 316 -6.53 -34.51 -2.87
C TYR A 316 -5.55 -35.51 -3.42
N MET A 317 -5.98 -36.76 -3.65
CA MET A 317 -5.10 -37.82 -4.12
C MET A 317 -5.72 -38.59 -5.29
N GLY A 318 -4.99 -38.61 -6.42
CA GLY A 318 -5.19 -39.48 -7.55
C GLY A 318 -6.47 -39.25 -8.36
N SER A 319 -6.54 -39.92 -9.54
CA SER A 319 -7.64 -39.79 -10.50
C SER A 319 -8.93 -40.50 -10.09
N LYS A 320 -8.89 -41.36 -9.09
CA LYS A 320 -10.04 -42.17 -8.63
C LYS A 320 -10.46 -41.89 -7.19
N ILE A 321 -9.73 -41.05 -6.49
CA ILE A 321 -9.97 -40.75 -5.09
C ILE A 321 -10.12 -39.24 -4.97
N ASN A 322 -11.26 -38.81 -4.47
CA ASN A 322 -11.59 -37.43 -4.18
C ASN A 322 -10.79 -36.91 -2.97
N ASP A 323 -11.28 -35.87 -2.32
CA ASP A 323 -10.69 -35.32 -1.12
C ASP A 323 -10.52 -36.42 -0.06
N VAL A 324 -9.27 -36.75 0.21
CA VAL A 324 -8.92 -37.78 1.25
C VAL A 324 -9.13 -37.23 2.64
N VAL A 325 -8.73 -35.94 2.83
CA VAL A 325 -8.95 -35.21 4.07
C VAL A 325 -9.10 -33.73 3.73
N VAL A 326 -10.06 -33.06 4.42
CA VAL A 326 -10.38 -31.64 4.26
C VAL A 326 -10.35 -30.98 5.63
N SER A 327 -9.76 -29.78 5.71
CA SER A 327 -9.81 -28.95 6.92
C SER A 327 -11.25 -28.50 7.20
N SER A 328 -11.65 -28.50 8.46
CA SER A 328 -12.91 -27.91 8.91
C SER A 328 -12.83 -26.39 9.09
N LYS A 329 -11.63 -25.79 8.96
CA LYS A 329 -11.43 -24.35 9.09
C LYS A 329 -11.12 -23.72 7.72
N PRO A 330 -11.75 -22.56 7.39
CA PRO A 330 -11.39 -21.80 6.20
C PRO A 330 -10.05 -21.09 6.38
N THR A 331 -9.40 -20.77 5.24
CA THR A 331 -8.22 -19.92 5.17
C THR A 331 -8.62 -18.57 4.59
N SER A 332 -8.08 -17.49 5.14
CA SER A 332 -8.38 -16.11 4.73
C SER A 332 -7.26 -15.53 3.88
N VAL A 333 -7.64 -14.72 2.87
CA VAL A 333 -6.69 -13.98 2.03
C VAL A 333 -5.88 -12.98 2.87
N GLY A 334 -4.58 -12.88 2.61
CA GLY A 334 -3.67 -11.94 3.25
C GLY A 334 -3.28 -12.27 4.69
N ILE A 335 -3.77 -13.39 5.23
CA ILE A 335 -3.52 -13.81 6.62
C ILE A 335 -2.52 -14.97 6.64
N TRP A 336 -1.43 -14.82 7.41
CA TRP A 336 -0.51 -15.90 7.67
C TRP A 336 -1.19 -17.01 8.49
N THR A 337 -1.24 -18.21 7.94
CA THR A 337 -1.84 -19.39 8.56
C THR A 337 -0.81 -20.50 8.59
N HIS A 338 -0.61 -21.16 9.72
CA HIS A 338 0.22 -22.34 9.78
C HIS A 338 -0.59 -23.56 9.37
N ILE A 339 -0.11 -24.28 8.35
CA ILE A 339 -0.71 -25.53 7.86
C ILE A 339 0.31 -26.66 8.08
N ALA A 340 -0.16 -27.77 8.64
CA ALA A 340 0.61 -29.02 8.65
C ALA A 340 -0.26 -30.19 8.20
N LEU A 341 0.30 -31.04 7.35
CA LEU A 341 -0.23 -32.36 7.02
C LEU A 341 0.71 -33.42 7.59
N THR A 342 0.20 -34.30 8.41
CA THR A 342 0.94 -35.48 8.90
C THR A 342 0.38 -36.77 8.34
N ARG A 343 1.24 -37.76 8.14
CA ARG A 343 0.86 -39.16 7.86
C ARG A 343 1.49 -40.06 8.89
N ASP A 344 0.70 -40.90 9.54
CA ASP A 344 1.22 -41.90 10.49
C ASP A 344 1.71 -43.16 9.77
N ALA A 345 2.27 -44.11 10.52
CA ALA A 345 2.77 -45.38 10.01
C ALA A 345 1.68 -46.27 9.38
N ALA A 346 0.43 -46.11 9.79
CA ALA A 346 -0.72 -46.80 9.22
C ALA A 346 -1.26 -46.13 7.92
N GLY A 347 -0.74 -44.93 7.55
CA GLY A 347 -1.16 -44.20 6.38
C GLY A 347 -2.32 -43.23 6.63
N ILE A 348 -2.70 -42.99 7.88
CA ILE A 348 -3.78 -42.02 8.20
C ILE A 348 -3.21 -40.60 8.11
N LEU A 349 -3.90 -39.75 7.34
CA LEU A 349 -3.59 -38.35 7.15
C LEU A 349 -4.31 -37.46 8.17
N ARG A 350 -3.63 -36.44 8.68
CA ARG A 350 -4.22 -35.43 9.59
C ARG A 350 -3.79 -34.03 9.17
N ILE A 351 -4.75 -33.12 9.10
CA ILE A 351 -4.53 -31.69 8.84
C ILE A 351 -4.56 -30.95 10.17
N TYR A 352 -3.58 -30.08 10.36
CA TYR A 352 -3.53 -29.11 11.43
C TYR A 352 -3.50 -27.70 10.84
N GLN A 353 -4.32 -26.81 11.41
CA GLN A 353 -4.32 -25.40 11.09
C GLN A 353 -4.09 -24.59 12.36
N ASP A 354 -3.04 -23.76 12.39
CA ASP A 354 -2.60 -22.99 13.56
C ASP A 354 -2.41 -23.87 14.80
N GLY A 355 -1.83 -25.05 14.57
CA GLY A 355 -1.55 -26.04 15.61
C GLY A 355 -2.75 -26.85 16.12
N GLU A 356 -3.95 -26.65 15.58
CA GLU A 356 -5.17 -27.40 15.92
C GLU A 356 -5.48 -28.44 14.86
N LEU A 357 -5.90 -29.63 15.28
CA LEU A 357 -6.36 -30.70 14.38
C LEU A 357 -7.69 -30.30 13.75
N THR A 358 -7.73 -30.15 12.43
CA THR A 358 -8.92 -29.72 11.67
C THR A 358 -9.46 -30.76 10.69
N GLY A 359 -8.73 -31.86 10.49
CA GLY A 359 -9.18 -32.94 9.62
C GLY A 359 -8.43 -34.24 9.83
N THR A 360 -9.10 -35.38 9.66
CA THR A 360 -8.49 -36.72 9.71
C THR A 360 -9.08 -37.56 8.57
N SER A 361 -8.22 -38.24 7.80
CA SER A 361 -8.67 -39.12 6.72
C SER A 361 -9.43 -40.34 7.25
N LYS A 362 -10.49 -40.71 6.53
CA LYS A 362 -11.28 -41.91 6.84
C LYS A 362 -10.59 -43.19 6.38
N THR A 363 -9.69 -43.11 5.42
CA THR A 363 -8.99 -44.23 4.80
C THR A 363 -7.48 -44.01 4.88
N ALA A 364 -6.76 -45.10 5.04
CA ALA A 364 -5.30 -45.10 5.00
C ALA A 364 -4.77 -44.86 3.59
N GLN A 365 -3.67 -44.10 3.49
CA GLN A 365 -2.97 -43.76 2.25
C GLN A 365 -1.47 -44.15 2.37
N PRO A 366 -1.13 -45.46 2.31
CA PRO A 366 0.22 -45.93 2.62
C PRO A 366 1.20 -45.78 1.48
N HIS A 367 0.76 -45.43 0.28
CA HIS A 367 1.59 -45.40 -0.92
C HIS A 367 2.64 -44.28 -0.90
N ASP A 368 3.78 -44.53 -1.55
CA ASP A 368 4.79 -43.51 -1.81
C ASP A 368 4.24 -42.43 -2.74
N LEU A 369 4.62 -41.17 -2.53
CA LEU A 369 4.17 -40.01 -3.26
C LEU A 369 5.39 -39.33 -3.92
N PRO A 370 5.71 -39.74 -5.17
CA PRO A 370 6.92 -39.28 -5.86
C PRO A 370 6.68 -37.99 -6.67
N GLY A 371 7.77 -37.29 -6.98
CA GLY A 371 7.81 -36.23 -7.99
C GLY A 371 7.11 -34.93 -7.58
N LEU A 372 6.99 -34.67 -6.29
CA LEU A 372 6.26 -33.53 -5.77
C LEU A 372 7.02 -32.21 -6.00
N THR A 373 6.26 -31.14 -6.25
CA THR A 373 6.73 -29.79 -6.49
C THR A 373 6.08 -28.82 -5.51
N ILE A 374 6.86 -27.95 -4.87
CA ILE A 374 6.34 -26.95 -3.93
C ILE A 374 5.63 -25.84 -4.69
N GLY A 375 4.45 -25.43 -4.22
CA GLY A 375 3.68 -24.30 -4.75
C GLY A 375 2.93 -24.58 -6.04
N TRP A 376 2.92 -25.84 -6.53
CA TRP A 376 2.26 -26.19 -7.78
C TRP A 376 1.62 -27.57 -7.75
N SER A 377 0.48 -27.73 -8.36
CA SER A 377 -0.21 -29.00 -8.52
C SER A 377 -0.93 -29.18 -9.85
N THR A 378 -1.30 -28.12 -10.52
CA THR A 378 -2.05 -28.18 -11.79
C THR A 378 -1.28 -27.49 -12.92
N PRO A 379 -1.48 -27.92 -14.19
CA PRO A 379 -0.81 -27.29 -15.33
C PRO A 379 -1.35 -25.89 -15.69
N LYS A 380 -2.38 -25.39 -15.00
CA LYS A 380 -3.08 -24.15 -15.37
C LYS A 380 -2.72 -22.93 -14.52
N GLY A 381 -1.95 -23.08 -13.46
CA GLY A 381 -1.57 -22.02 -12.57
C GLY A 381 -0.79 -22.54 -11.38
N GLY A 382 -0.21 -21.63 -10.62
CA GLY A 382 0.50 -21.89 -9.38
C GLY A 382 -0.08 -21.08 -8.25
N THR A 383 0.49 -21.23 -7.06
CA THR A 383 0.10 -20.49 -5.87
C THR A 383 0.45 -19.01 -6.02
N GLN A 384 -0.50 -18.14 -5.67
CA GLN A 384 -0.24 -16.73 -5.49
C GLN A 384 -0.18 -16.39 -4.01
N GLY A 385 1.04 -16.08 -3.52
CA GLY A 385 1.23 -15.81 -2.09
C GLY A 385 2.67 -16.03 -1.63
N ALA A 386 2.83 -16.40 -0.37
CA ALA A 386 4.14 -16.63 0.19
C ALA A 386 4.15 -17.80 1.19
N PHE A 387 5.24 -18.55 1.20
CA PHE A 387 5.53 -19.58 2.18
C PHE A 387 6.70 -19.18 3.06
N ALA A 388 6.59 -19.41 4.37
CA ALA A 388 7.67 -19.26 5.33
C ALA A 388 7.86 -20.53 6.14
N GLU A 389 9.09 -20.84 6.53
CA GLU A 389 9.40 -22.02 7.34
C GLU A 389 8.83 -23.31 6.73
N TYR A 390 9.03 -23.48 5.41
CA TYR A 390 8.59 -24.70 4.73
C TYR A 390 9.44 -25.88 5.16
N ARG A 391 8.79 -26.91 5.73
CA ARG A 391 9.48 -28.05 6.33
C ARG A 391 8.86 -29.37 5.90
N ILE A 392 9.71 -30.34 5.62
CA ILE A 392 9.32 -31.70 5.34
C ILE A 392 10.10 -32.63 6.27
N TRP A 393 9.36 -33.41 7.02
CA TRP A 393 9.91 -34.39 7.97
C TRP A 393 9.58 -35.79 7.49
N ASN A 394 10.52 -36.69 7.60
CA ASN A 394 10.33 -38.13 7.31
C ASN A 394 9.79 -38.90 8.53
N VAL A 395 9.06 -38.22 9.38
CA VAL A 395 8.36 -38.74 10.56
C VAL A 395 7.03 -38.06 10.74
N GLU A 396 6.08 -38.74 11.38
CA GLU A 396 4.86 -38.11 11.87
C GLU A 396 5.16 -37.20 13.07
N ARG A 397 4.97 -35.91 12.93
CA ARG A 397 5.00 -34.96 14.06
C ARG A 397 3.74 -35.10 14.87
N LYS A 398 3.85 -35.24 16.18
CA LYS A 398 2.68 -35.32 17.09
C LYS A 398 2.00 -33.95 17.25
N PRO A 399 0.72 -33.89 17.61
CA PRO A 399 -0.01 -32.64 17.76
C PRO A 399 0.70 -31.59 18.64
N ALA A 400 1.31 -32.03 19.74
CA ALA A 400 2.08 -31.17 20.64
C ALA A 400 3.32 -30.58 19.95
N GLU A 401 4.01 -31.37 19.12
CA GLU A 401 5.18 -30.92 18.37
C GLU A 401 4.82 -29.96 17.26
N VAL A 402 3.73 -30.22 16.50
CA VAL A 402 3.20 -29.29 15.50
C VAL A 402 2.91 -27.94 16.15
N ARG A 403 2.17 -27.94 17.26
CA ARG A 403 1.80 -26.71 17.99
C ARG A 403 3.02 -25.98 18.56
N SER A 404 3.95 -26.68 19.22
CA SER A 404 5.09 -26.04 19.89
C SER A 404 6.16 -25.55 18.92
N ASN A 405 6.28 -26.16 17.73
CA ASN A 405 7.33 -25.87 16.77
C ASN A 405 6.90 -24.94 15.62
N MET A 406 5.60 -24.66 15.47
CA MET A 406 5.13 -23.77 14.40
C MET A 406 5.76 -22.35 14.46
N THR A 407 6.15 -21.89 15.67
CA THR A 407 6.80 -20.59 15.87
C THR A 407 8.32 -20.65 15.94
N ARG A 408 8.92 -21.83 15.85
CA ARG A 408 10.37 -21.99 15.92
C ARG A 408 10.99 -21.95 14.52
N THR A 409 12.17 -21.37 14.43
CA THR A 409 13.07 -21.52 13.28
C THR A 409 14.02 -22.68 13.57
N PHE A 410 14.16 -23.57 12.60
CA PHE A 410 15.16 -24.65 12.66
C PHE A 410 16.32 -24.28 11.73
N ALA A 411 17.53 -24.33 12.25
CA ALA A 411 18.77 -24.10 11.50
C ALA A 411 19.10 -25.29 10.58
#